data_c5412eb56abfbbd7d4b9e59aa5af7952
#
_entry.id   c5412eb56abfbbd7d4b9e59aa5af7952
#
_cell.length_a   1.000
_cell.length_b   1.000
_cell.length_c   1.000
_cell.angle_alpha   90.00
_cell.angle_beta   90.00
_cell.angle_gamma   90.00
#
_symmetry.space_group_name_H-M   'P 1'
#
loop_
_entity.id
_entity.type
_entity.pdbx_description
1 polymer ?
#
loop_
_entity_poly.entity_id
_entity_poly.type
_entity_poly.pdbx_seq_one_letter_code
_entity_poly.pdbx_strand_id
1 'polypeptide(L)'
;KKHFESIAPASVKVVVKPHHGGQGYVTPIDSVGYQAASKAYNDSFGVTPIPVRSGGSIPIVALFEKELKSKTIMMGFGLDSDAIHSPNEHYGIFNYLKGIETIPLFYKYFTEMSK
;
A
#
# COMPACT_ATOMS: atom_id res chain seq x y z
N LYS A 1 20.94 5.69 -12.08
CA LYS A 1 21.58 5.84 -13.39
C LYS A 1 23.09 5.68 -13.27
N LYS A 2 23.79 6.60 -12.58
CA LYS A 2 25.26 6.60 -12.43
C LYS A 2 25.82 5.24 -12.00
N HIS A 3 25.19 4.57 -11.03
CA HIS A 3 25.64 3.27 -10.56
C HIS A 3 25.64 2.21 -11.68
N PHE A 4 24.53 2.05 -12.41
CA PHE A 4 24.46 1.08 -13.52
C PHE A 4 25.44 1.39 -14.64
N GLU A 5 25.64 2.66 -14.97
CA GLU A 5 26.61 3.08 -15.96
C GLU A 5 28.07 2.84 -15.51
N SER A 6 28.34 2.95 -14.19
CA SER A 6 29.70 2.75 -13.66
C SER A 6 30.13 1.30 -13.50
N ILE A 7 29.18 0.38 -13.34
CA ILE A 7 29.47 -1.07 -13.20
C ILE A 7 29.36 -1.83 -14.52
N ALA A 8 29.02 -1.15 -15.61
CA ALA A 8 28.88 -1.79 -16.92
C ALA A 8 30.23 -2.33 -17.40
N PRO A 9 30.33 -3.62 -17.79
CA PRO A 9 31.54 -4.14 -18.41
C PRO A 9 31.89 -3.38 -19.70
N ALA A 10 33.17 -3.28 -20.02
CA ALA A 10 33.63 -2.54 -21.22
C ALA A 10 33.02 -3.06 -22.56
N SER A 11 32.59 -4.33 -22.58
CA SER A 11 31.96 -4.96 -23.74
C SER A 11 30.46 -4.66 -23.86
N VAL A 12 29.84 -3.98 -22.88
CA VAL A 12 28.40 -3.75 -22.83
C VAL A 12 28.08 -2.26 -22.76
N LYS A 13 27.23 -1.79 -23.66
CA LYS A 13 26.70 -0.43 -23.61
C LYS A 13 25.40 -0.41 -22.81
N VAL A 14 25.42 0.25 -21.65
CA VAL A 14 24.25 0.43 -20.79
C VAL A 14 23.64 1.81 -20.98
N VAL A 15 22.35 1.86 -21.25
CA VAL A 15 21.57 3.10 -21.34
C VAL A 15 20.45 3.03 -20.30
N VAL A 16 20.52 3.86 -19.27
CA VAL A 16 19.49 3.92 -18.22
C VAL A 16 18.53 5.06 -18.53
N LYS A 17 17.31 4.71 -18.87
CA LYS A 17 16.21 5.68 -19.08
C LYS A 17 15.35 5.71 -17.79
N PRO A 18 15.29 6.85 -17.09
CA PRO A 18 14.36 6.97 -15.97
C PRO A 18 12.94 7.03 -16.50
N HIS A 19 12.05 6.30 -15.86
CA HIS A 19 10.62 6.46 -16.01
C HIS A 19 10.08 7.35 -14.88
N HIS A 20 8.75 7.38 -14.70
CA HIS A 20 8.12 8.04 -13.57
C HIS A 20 8.48 7.32 -12.26
N GLY A 21 8.50 8.06 -11.19
CA GLY A 21 8.76 7.55 -9.84
C GLY A 21 8.24 8.55 -8.82
N GLY A 22 8.23 8.15 -7.56
CA GLY A 22 7.83 9.00 -6.44
C GLY A 22 8.70 8.73 -5.21
N GLN A 23 8.58 9.60 -4.24
CA GLN A 23 9.22 9.38 -2.94
C GLN A 23 8.46 8.30 -2.17
N GLY A 24 9.17 7.57 -1.30
CA GLY A 24 8.56 6.63 -0.39
C GLY A 24 7.68 7.36 0.63
N TYR A 25 6.59 6.71 1.01
CA TYR A 25 5.70 7.16 2.07
C TYR A 25 5.55 6.05 3.10
N VAL A 26 5.56 6.41 4.37
CA VAL A 26 5.31 5.48 5.48
C VAL A 26 4.16 6.01 6.29
N THR A 27 3.06 5.30 6.31
CA THR A 27 1.88 5.63 7.12
C THR A 27 2.24 5.64 8.61
N PRO A 28 1.97 6.73 9.34
CA PRO A 28 2.14 6.74 10.80
C PRO A 28 1.13 5.79 11.46
N ILE A 29 1.63 4.78 12.18
CA ILE A 29 0.80 3.76 12.83
C ILE A 29 0.02 4.26 14.07
N ASP A 30 0.38 5.43 14.56
CA ASP A 30 -0.32 6.15 15.63
C ASP A 30 -1.41 7.10 15.09
N SER A 31 -1.57 7.20 13.77
CA SER A 31 -2.60 8.05 13.17
C SER A 31 -4.00 7.50 13.41
N VAL A 32 -4.97 8.39 13.55
CA VAL A 32 -6.40 8.03 13.69
C VAL A 32 -6.86 7.10 12.56
N GLY A 33 -6.44 7.38 11.32
CA GLY A 33 -6.77 6.54 10.17
C GLY A 33 -6.23 5.11 10.31
N TYR A 34 -4.98 4.94 10.76
CA TYR A 34 -4.43 3.61 10.99
C TYR A 34 -5.17 2.86 12.11
N GLN A 35 -5.47 3.53 13.23
CA GLN A 35 -6.19 2.92 14.34
C GLN A 35 -7.60 2.49 13.93
N ALA A 36 -8.31 3.33 13.16
CA ALA A 36 -9.62 3.02 12.62
C ALA A 36 -9.56 1.82 11.65
N ALA A 37 -8.56 1.77 10.77
CA ALA A 37 -8.35 0.66 9.85
C ALA A 37 -8.05 -0.63 10.61
N SER A 38 -7.14 -0.58 11.59
CA SER A 38 -6.79 -1.74 12.42
C SER A 38 -8.00 -2.31 13.14
N LYS A 39 -8.83 -1.46 13.70
CA LYS A 39 -10.08 -1.89 14.35
C LYS A 39 -11.07 -2.48 13.36
N ALA A 40 -11.23 -1.89 12.18
CA ALA A 40 -12.11 -2.40 11.13
C ALA A 40 -11.69 -3.81 10.65
N TYR A 41 -10.38 -4.03 10.47
CA TYR A 41 -9.86 -5.37 10.13
C TYR A 41 -10.09 -6.37 11.26
N ASN A 42 -9.84 -5.96 12.51
CA ASN A 42 -10.07 -6.86 13.63
C ASN A 42 -11.53 -7.30 13.72
N ASP A 43 -12.48 -6.39 13.53
CA ASP A 43 -13.90 -6.70 13.62
C ASP A 43 -14.39 -7.54 12.41
N SER A 44 -13.83 -7.35 11.22
CA SER A 44 -14.25 -8.10 10.03
C SER A 44 -13.54 -9.44 9.87
N PHE A 45 -12.23 -9.52 10.17
CA PHE A 45 -11.43 -10.74 10.00
C PHE A 45 -11.21 -11.52 11.31
N GLY A 46 -11.49 -10.91 12.46
CA GLY A 46 -11.28 -11.54 13.77
C GLY A 46 -9.81 -11.50 14.24
N VAL A 47 -8.94 -10.78 13.52
CA VAL A 47 -7.51 -10.67 13.86
C VAL A 47 -7.03 -9.23 13.68
N THR A 48 -6.15 -8.79 14.57
CA THR A 48 -5.51 -7.47 14.45
C THR A 48 -4.46 -7.52 13.34
N PRO A 49 -4.52 -6.61 12.36
CA PRO A 49 -3.56 -6.60 11.26
C PRO A 49 -2.17 -6.19 11.74
N ILE A 50 -1.15 -6.80 11.14
CA ILE A 50 0.24 -6.43 11.36
C ILE A 50 0.64 -5.44 10.27
N PRO A 51 1.14 -4.23 10.62
CA PRO A 51 1.59 -3.28 9.63
C PRO A 51 2.86 -3.78 8.95
N VAL A 52 2.86 -3.80 7.64
CA VAL A 52 4.03 -4.18 6.84
C VAL A 52 4.46 -3.03 5.93
N ARG A 53 5.74 -2.98 5.62
CA ARG A 53 6.28 -2.09 4.58
C ARG A 53 6.31 -2.84 3.27
N SER A 54 5.77 -2.22 2.23
CA SER A 54 5.78 -2.74 0.87
C SER A 54 6.66 -1.89 -0.03
N GLY A 55 6.98 -2.40 -1.21
CA GLY A 55 7.69 -1.63 -2.24
C GLY A 55 6.89 -0.44 -2.74
N GLY A 56 7.58 0.57 -3.26
CA GLY A 56 7.01 1.84 -3.69
C GLY A 56 6.33 1.79 -5.06
N SER A 57 5.28 0.99 -5.22
CA SER A 57 4.56 0.84 -6.49
C SER A 57 3.43 1.85 -6.70
N ILE A 58 3.09 2.66 -5.70
CA ILE A 58 2.00 3.65 -5.76
C ILE A 58 2.55 5.05 -5.48
N PRO A 59 3.20 5.70 -6.45
CA PRO A 59 3.89 6.99 -6.23
C PRO A 59 2.96 8.15 -5.87
N ILE A 60 1.66 8.05 -6.22
CA ILE A 60 0.65 9.08 -5.92
C ILE A 60 0.42 9.27 -4.40
N VAL A 61 0.71 8.26 -3.58
CA VAL A 61 0.50 8.32 -2.12
C VAL A 61 1.32 9.45 -1.49
N ALA A 62 2.61 9.55 -1.85
CA ALA A 62 3.47 10.64 -1.37
C ALA A 62 3.00 12.02 -1.87
N LEU A 63 2.40 12.07 -3.07
CA LEU A 63 1.83 13.30 -3.60
C LEU A 63 0.57 13.72 -2.82
N PHE A 64 -0.31 12.80 -2.47
CA PHE A 64 -1.47 13.10 -1.63
C PHE A 64 -1.06 13.65 -0.26
N GLU A 65 -0.06 13.06 0.37
CA GLU A 65 0.46 13.58 1.63
C GLU A 65 1.01 15.00 1.47
N LYS A 66 1.81 15.22 0.44
CA LYS A 66 2.44 16.51 0.18
C LYS A 66 1.43 17.62 -0.12
N GLU A 67 0.50 17.38 -1.04
CA GLU A 67 -0.41 18.40 -1.57
C GLU A 67 -1.67 18.57 -0.71
N LEU A 68 -2.25 17.46 -0.23
CA LEU A 68 -3.48 17.46 0.55
C LEU A 68 -3.24 17.49 2.06
N LYS A 69 -1.98 17.32 2.51
CA LYS A 69 -1.63 17.15 3.93
C LYS A 69 -2.42 16.02 4.60
N SER A 70 -2.82 15.04 3.81
CA SER A 70 -3.64 13.91 4.22
C SER A 70 -2.78 12.69 4.48
N LYS A 71 -2.95 12.06 5.64
CA LYS A 71 -2.28 10.80 5.97
C LYS A 71 -3.00 9.66 5.26
N THR A 72 -2.39 9.13 4.21
CA THR A 72 -2.96 8.04 3.42
C THR A 72 -2.82 6.72 4.17
N ILE A 73 -3.91 5.96 4.23
CA ILE A 73 -3.94 4.61 4.78
C ILE A 73 -4.11 3.62 3.62
N MET A 74 -3.18 2.70 3.48
CA MET A 74 -3.24 1.67 2.45
C MET A 74 -3.83 0.40 3.05
N MET A 75 -5.05 0.08 2.67
CA MET A 75 -5.79 -1.11 3.11
C MET A 75 -5.79 -2.14 1.97
N GLY A 76 -5.10 -3.26 2.17
CA GLY A 76 -5.02 -4.34 1.19
C GLY A 76 -5.80 -5.57 1.65
N PHE A 77 -6.46 -6.25 0.73
CA PHE A 77 -7.23 -7.47 0.97
C PHE A 77 -6.74 -8.66 0.13
N GLY A 78 -5.73 -8.43 -0.71
CA GLY A 78 -5.08 -9.48 -1.50
C GLY A 78 -4.10 -10.31 -0.67
N LEU A 79 -3.82 -11.51 -1.18
CA LEU A 79 -2.83 -12.45 -0.62
C LEU A 79 -1.65 -12.60 -1.57
N ASP A 80 -0.50 -13.00 -1.05
CA ASP A 80 0.67 -13.32 -1.88
C ASP A 80 0.37 -14.46 -2.87
N SER A 81 -0.55 -15.38 -2.50
CA SER A 81 -1.02 -16.46 -3.35
C SER A 81 -1.86 -16.01 -4.54
N ASP A 82 -2.35 -14.77 -4.55
CA ASP A 82 -3.18 -14.23 -5.64
C ASP A 82 -2.38 -13.99 -6.93
N ALA A 83 -1.06 -14.21 -6.88
CA ALA A 83 -0.14 -14.12 -8.02
C ALA A 83 -0.23 -12.78 -8.78
N ILE A 84 -0.32 -11.67 -8.03
CA ILE A 84 -0.45 -10.30 -8.57
C ILE A 84 0.65 -10.04 -9.60
N HIS A 85 0.28 -9.52 -10.78
CA HIS A 85 1.15 -9.26 -11.93
C HIS A 85 1.81 -10.52 -12.51
N SER A 86 1.22 -11.68 -12.31
CA SER A 86 1.71 -12.97 -12.81
C SER A 86 0.65 -13.71 -13.63
N PRO A 87 1.02 -14.73 -14.43
CA PRO A 87 0.04 -15.61 -15.04
C PRO A 87 -0.89 -16.26 -13.99
N ASN A 88 -2.16 -16.36 -14.32
CA ASN A 88 -3.23 -16.87 -13.44
C ASN A 88 -3.48 -15.99 -12.21
N GLU A 89 -3.21 -14.70 -12.29
CA GLU A 89 -3.63 -13.74 -11.27
C GLU A 89 -5.11 -13.93 -10.93
N HIS A 90 -5.42 -13.99 -9.66
CA HIS A 90 -6.78 -14.16 -9.17
C HIS A 90 -7.01 -13.39 -7.88
N TYR A 91 -8.25 -13.33 -7.43
CA TYR A 91 -8.62 -12.69 -6.19
C TYR A 91 -9.66 -13.52 -5.46
N GLY A 92 -9.40 -13.85 -4.19
CA GLY A 92 -10.29 -14.69 -3.40
C GLY A 92 -11.63 -14.02 -3.10
N ILE A 93 -12.75 -14.69 -3.42
CA ILE A 93 -14.12 -14.18 -3.16
C ILE A 93 -14.31 -13.91 -1.66
N PHE A 94 -13.74 -14.71 -0.79
CA PHE A 94 -13.78 -14.47 0.65
C PHE A 94 -13.19 -13.11 1.00
N ASN A 95 -11.98 -12.79 0.51
CA ASN A 95 -11.32 -11.52 0.76
C ASN A 95 -12.06 -10.34 0.12
N TYR A 96 -12.67 -10.55 -1.05
CA TYR A 96 -13.52 -9.56 -1.69
C TYR A 96 -14.71 -9.18 -0.80
N LEU A 97 -15.45 -10.18 -0.29
CA LEU A 97 -16.58 -9.94 0.61
C LEU A 97 -16.14 -9.31 1.94
N LYS A 98 -15.00 -9.75 2.49
CA LYS A 98 -14.42 -9.13 3.70
C LYS A 98 -13.99 -7.68 3.46
N GLY A 99 -13.50 -7.35 2.28
CA GLY A 99 -13.23 -5.96 1.90
C GLY A 99 -14.48 -5.08 1.92
N ILE A 100 -15.59 -5.59 1.38
CA ILE A 100 -16.89 -4.91 1.40
C ILE A 100 -17.38 -4.68 2.84
N GLU A 101 -17.15 -5.63 3.74
CA GLU A 101 -17.50 -5.52 5.16
C GLU A 101 -16.58 -4.53 5.90
N THR A 102 -15.28 -4.55 5.61
CA THR A 102 -14.26 -3.77 6.32
C THR A 102 -14.34 -2.27 6.02
N ILE A 103 -14.61 -1.89 4.78
CA ILE A 103 -14.60 -0.47 4.36
C ILE A 103 -15.64 0.38 5.11
N PRO A 104 -16.91 -0.02 5.24
CA PRO A 104 -17.88 0.70 6.05
C PRO A 104 -17.49 0.80 7.53
N LEU A 105 -16.91 -0.27 8.10
CA LEU A 105 -16.40 -0.25 9.46
C LEU A 105 -15.26 0.75 9.63
N PHE A 106 -14.35 0.84 8.65
CA PHE A 106 -13.31 1.85 8.65
C PHE A 106 -13.88 3.27 8.73
N TYR A 107 -14.84 3.62 7.87
CA TYR A 107 -15.46 4.95 7.90
C TYR A 107 -16.19 5.25 9.21
N LYS A 108 -16.88 4.26 9.76
CA LYS A 108 -17.50 4.36 11.08
C LYS A 108 -16.46 4.72 12.14
N TYR A 109 -15.42 3.91 12.28
CA TYR A 109 -14.39 4.12 13.32
C TYR A 109 -13.57 5.37 13.09
N PHE A 110 -13.25 5.69 11.84
CA PHE A 110 -12.58 6.94 11.52
C PHE A 110 -13.39 8.16 11.98
N THR A 111 -14.70 8.16 11.73
CA THR A 111 -15.60 9.23 12.18
C THR A 111 -15.71 9.32 13.70
N GLU A 112 -15.79 8.19 14.37
CA GLU A 112 -15.87 8.13 15.82
C GLU A 112 -14.59 8.61 16.53
N MET A 113 -13.43 8.27 15.98
CA MET A 113 -12.10 8.60 16.53
C MET A 113 -11.59 9.99 16.12
N SER A 114 -12.19 10.64 15.11
CA SER A 114 -11.81 11.99 14.63
C SER A 114 -12.55 13.12 15.35
N LYS A 115 -13.40 12.81 16.32
CA LYS A 115 -14.11 13.78 17.18
C LYS A 115 -13.25 14.15 18.38
#